data_a98d48caea289794c252ef1a2049739e
#
_entry.id   a98d48caea289794c252ef1a2049739e
#
_cell.length_a   1.000
_cell.length_b   1.000
_cell.length_c   1.000
_cell.angle_alpha   90.00
_cell.angle_beta   90.00
_cell.angle_gamma   90.00
#
_symmetry.space_group_name_H-M   'P 1'
#
loop_
_entity.id
_entity.type
_entity.pdbx_description
1 polymer ?
#
loop_
_entity_poly.entity_id
_entity_poly.type
_entity_poly.pdbx_seq_one_letter_code
_entity_poly.pdbx_strand_id
1 'polypeptide(L)'
;METAGVALELAKTHGSRLVVLSVVEAEEGAMHDAAAVAKLLEQARASFEQAGVPCEMLEREGKPAFVIGDVADEINADLIVMGTRGISLESSEPSTAARVIQLAPCPVLVVP
;
A
#
# COMPACT_ATOMS: atom_id res chain seq x y z
N MET A 1 -2.74 -2.64 15.16
CA MET A 1 -1.46 -2.07 14.72
C MET A 1 -1.59 -1.53 13.31
N GLU A 2 -1.05 -0.37 13.07
CA GLU A 2 -1.14 0.24 11.75
C GLU A 2 -0.28 -0.47 10.72
N THR A 3 -0.78 -0.51 9.49
CA THR A 3 -0.06 -1.12 8.36
C THR A 3 1.33 -0.49 8.19
N ALA A 4 1.40 0.84 8.25
CA ALA A 4 2.67 1.55 8.09
C ALA A 4 3.67 1.17 9.19
N GLY A 5 3.21 1.00 10.43
CA GLY A 5 4.07 0.59 11.53
C GLY A 5 4.64 -0.81 11.34
N VAL A 6 3.81 -1.73 10.86
CA VAL A 6 4.27 -3.10 10.57
C VAL A 6 5.29 -3.10 9.45
N ALA A 7 5.04 -2.35 8.37
CA ALA A 7 5.97 -2.24 7.26
C ALA A 7 7.31 -1.66 7.70
N LEU A 8 7.26 -0.63 8.54
CA LEU A 8 8.47 0.00 9.07
C LEU A 8 9.31 -0.97 9.89
N GLU A 9 8.68 -1.71 10.80
CA GLU A 9 9.39 -2.69 11.63
C GLU A 9 10.04 -3.79 10.79
N LEU A 10 9.32 -4.30 9.79
CA LEU A 10 9.87 -5.30 8.89
C LEU A 10 11.05 -4.75 8.10
N ALA A 11 10.93 -3.53 7.58
CA ALA A 11 12.00 -2.91 6.80
C ALA A 11 13.25 -2.69 7.65
N LYS A 12 13.09 -2.25 8.90
CA LYS A 12 14.21 -2.07 9.82
C LYS A 12 14.90 -3.39 10.13
N THR A 13 14.10 -4.42 10.40
CA THR A 13 14.63 -5.75 10.76
C THR A 13 15.42 -6.37 9.62
N HIS A 14 14.97 -6.19 8.39
CA HIS A 14 15.56 -6.82 7.20
C HIS A 14 16.45 -5.90 6.37
N GLY A 15 16.60 -4.64 6.78
CA GLY A 15 17.38 -3.67 6.00
C GLY A 15 16.77 -3.40 4.64
N SER A 16 15.44 -3.39 4.54
CA SER A 16 14.74 -3.27 3.28
C SER A 16 14.45 -1.84 2.90
N ARG A 17 14.22 -1.61 1.62
CA ARG A 17 13.68 -0.37 1.09
C ARG A 17 12.16 -0.48 1.06
N LEU A 18 11.47 0.62 1.37
CA LEU A 18 10.03 0.70 1.28
C LEU A 18 9.58 1.46 0.05
N VAL A 19 8.57 0.95 -0.61
CA VAL A 19 7.87 1.68 -1.67
C VAL A 19 6.42 1.82 -1.19
N VAL A 20 5.99 3.06 -1.02
CA VAL A 20 4.62 3.36 -0.57
C VAL A 20 3.79 3.69 -1.79
N LEU A 21 2.78 2.89 -2.05
CA LEU A 21 1.94 3.03 -3.22
C LEU A 21 0.56 3.54 -2.83
N SER A 22 0.14 4.61 -3.50
CA SER A 22 -1.23 5.10 -3.44
C SER A 22 -1.89 4.83 -4.78
N VAL A 23 -3.03 4.15 -4.75
CA VAL A 23 -3.80 3.87 -5.98
C VAL A 23 -5.05 4.71 -5.98
N VAL A 24 -5.24 5.46 -7.06
CA VAL A 24 -6.39 6.34 -7.25
C VAL A 24 -7.31 5.73 -8.29
N GLU A 25 -8.57 5.58 -7.94
CA GLU A 25 -9.59 5.14 -8.89
C GLU A 25 -10.23 6.36 -9.51
N ALA A 26 -10.12 6.49 -10.84
CA ALA A 26 -10.64 7.64 -11.56
C ALA A 26 -12.15 7.81 -11.38
N GLU A 27 -12.88 6.71 -11.28
CA GLU A 27 -14.33 6.72 -11.12
C GLU A 27 -14.79 7.33 -9.80
N GLU A 28 -13.94 7.30 -8.80
CA GLU A 28 -14.21 7.83 -7.47
C GLU A 28 -13.50 9.15 -7.22
N GLY A 29 -12.88 9.72 -8.24
CA GLY A 29 -12.06 10.91 -8.12
C GLY A 29 -12.76 12.10 -7.45
N ALA A 30 -14.06 12.26 -7.70
CA ALA A 30 -14.83 13.37 -7.12
C ALA A 30 -14.96 13.26 -5.60
N MET A 31 -14.84 12.08 -5.04
CA MET A 31 -14.93 11.84 -3.60
C MET A 31 -13.56 11.80 -2.94
N HIS A 32 -12.51 11.89 -3.72
CA HIS A 32 -11.15 11.73 -3.26
C HIS A 32 -10.56 13.04 -2.80
N ASP A 33 -10.10 13.11 -1.56
CA ASP A 33 -9.41 14.28 -1.03
C ASP A 33 -7.91 14.12 -1.26
N ALA A 34 -7.43 14.64 -2.38
CA ALA A 34 -6.02 14.54 -2.76
C ALA A 34 -5.10 15.22 -1.75
N ALA A 35 -5.54 16.32 -1.14
CA ALA A 35 -4.73 17.04 -0.15
C ALA A 35 -4.56 16.20 1.12
N ALA A 36 -5.62 15.53 1.57
CA ALA A 36 -5.54 14.66 2.75
C ALA A 36 -4.64 13.46 2.51
N VAL A 37 -4.74 12.85 1.33
CA VAL A 37 -3.89 11.72 0.95
C VAL A 37 -2.43 12.14 0.87
N ALA A 38 -2.14 13.27 0.24
CA ALA A 38 -0.78 13.79 0.13
C ALA A 38 -0.17 14.04 1.51
N LYS A 39 -0.97 14.57 2.44
CA LYS A 39 -0.51 14.81 3.81
C LYS A 39 -0.18 13.51 4.53
N LEU A 40 -1.02 12.48 4.40
CA LEU A 40 -0.78 11.18 5.00
C LEU A 40 0.50 10.54 4.45
N LEU A 41 0.70 10.60 3.14
CA LEU A 41 1.89 10.07 2.50
C LEU A 41 3.16 10.78 2.98
N GLU A 42 3.10 12.11 3.11
CA GLU A 42 4.25 12.88 3.59
C GLU A 42 4.57 12.56 5.04
N GLN A 43 3.56 12.35 5.89
CA GLN A 43 3.78 11.94 7.27
C GLN A 43 4.43 10.56 7.35
N ALA A 44 3.98 9.63 6.52
CA ALA A 44 4.57 8.29 6.45
C ALA A 44 6.03 8.36 6.00
N ARG A 45 6.29 9.15 4.97
CA ARG A 45 7.64 9.35 4.46
C ARG A 45 8.58 9.89 5.53
N ALA A 46 8.14 10.93 6.26
CA ALA A 46 8.93 11.52 7.32
C ALA A 46 9.26 10.49 8.41
N SER A 47 8.29 9.67 8.80
CA SER A 47 8.49 8.60 9.79
C SER A 47 9.53 7.59 9.33
N PHE A 48 9.46 7.16 8.07
CA PHE A 48 10.39 6.19 7.52
C PHE A 48 11.81 6.77 7.43
N GLU A 49 11.94 8.02 7.00
CA GLU A 49 13.24 8.69 6.92
C GLU A 49 13.87 8.86 8.31
N GLN A 50 13.08 9.23 9.32
CA GLN A 50 13.57 9.34 10.69
C GLN A 50 14.09 8.01 11.23
N ALA A 51 13.48 6.92 10.80
CA ALA A 51 13.90 5.58 11.20
C ALA A 51 15.09 5.06 10.40
N GLY A 52 15.57 5.82 9.42
CA GLY A 52 16.68 5.42 8.58
C GLY A 52 16.32 4.39 7.52
N VAL A 53 15.03 4.31 7.16
CA VAL A 53 14.55 3.36 6.14
C VAL A 53 14.37 4.11 4.82
N PRO A 54 15.10 3.72 3.76
CA PRO A 54 14.91 4.31 2.44
C PRO A 54 13.47 4.08 1.98
N CYS A 55 12.81 5.12 1.50
CA CYS A 55 11.46 4.98 0.99
C CYS A 55 11.22 5.82 -0.25
N GLU A 56 10.32 5.34 -1.09
CA GLU A 56 9.87 6.00 -2.30
C GLU A 56 8.36 6.03 -2.31
N MET A 57 7.79 7.14 -2.75
CA MET A 57 6.35 7.32 -2.86
C MET A 57 5.94 7.22 -4.30
N LEU A 58 4.97 6.35 -4.59
CA LEU A 58 4.40 6.19 -5.92
C LEU A 58 2.90 6.40 -5.88
N GLU A 59 2.39 7.06 -6.90
CA GLU A 59 0.96 7.20 -7.10
C GLU A 59 0.62 6.66 -8.48
N ARG A 60 -0.39 5.81 -8.54
CA ARG A 60 -0.85 5.21 -9.79
C ARG A 60 -2.37 5.29 -9.85
N GLU A 61 -2.88 5.35 -11.06
CA GLU A 61 -4.32 5.34 -11.31
C GLU A 61 -4.74 3.97 -11.85
N GLY A 62 -5.88 3.48 -11.40
CA GLY A 62 -6.42 2.22 -11.86
C GLY A 62 -7.14 1.46 -10.77
N LYS A 63 -7.41 0.20 -11.01
CA LYS A 63 -8.05 -0.68 -10.04
C LYS A 63 -7.00 -1.20 -9.06
N PRO A 64 -7.22 -1.03 -7.75
CA PRO A 64 -6.17 -1.29 -6.75
C PRO A 64 -5.49 -2.65 -6.86
N ALA A 65 -6.24 -3.73 -6.97
CA ALA A 65 -5.64 -5.06 -6.97
C ALA A 65 -4.70 -5.27 -8.16
N PHE A 66 -5.09 -4.78 -9.35
CA PHE A 66 -4.27 -4.92 -10.54
C PHE A 66 -3.03 -4.01 -10.48
N VAL A 67 -3.22 -2.78 -10.02
CA VAL A 67 -2.11 -1.82 -9.92
C VAL A 67 -1.08 -2.29 -8.90
N ILE A 68 -1.53 -2.79 -7.76
CA ILE A 68 -0.63 -3.30 -6.73
C ILE A 68 0.21 -4.46 -7.28
N GLY A 69 -0.43 -5.39 -7.98
CA GLY A 69 0.27 -6.51 -8.60
C GLY A 69 1.28 -6.07 -9.65
N ASP A 70 0.89 -5.13 -10.51
CA ASP A 70 1.76 -4.62 -11.57
C ASP A 70 2.98 -3.90 -10.99
N VAL A 71 2.78 -3.05 -9.98
CA VAL A 71 3.89 -2.33 -9.35
C VAL A 71 4.81 -3.29 -8.62
N ALA A 72 4.27 -4.27 -7.91
CA ALA A 72 5.07 -5.28 -7.23
C ALA A 72 5.97 -6.02 -8.22
N ASP A 73 5.45 -6.33 -9.40
CA ASP A 73 6.22 -6.97 -10.45
C ASP A 73 7.30 -6.03 -11.02
N GLU A 74 6.94 -4.76 -11.29
CA GLU A 74 7.89 -3.77 -11.80
C GLU A 74 9.10 -3.58 -10.90
N ILE A 75 8.88 -3.54 -9.58
CA ILE A 75 9.96 -3.27 -8.63
C ILE A 75 10.59 -4.54 -8.05
N ASN A 76 10.14 -5.70 -8.49
CA ASN A 76 10.57 -6.99 -7.94
C ASN A 76 10.40 -7.04 -6.41
N ALA A 77 9.21 -6.70 -5.95
CA ALA A 77 8.92 -6.67 -4.53
C ALA A 77 9.07 -8.07 -3.91
N ASP A 78 9.65 -8.11 -2.72
CA ASP A 78 9.81 -9.36 -1.97
C ASP A 78 8.60 -9.63 -1.08
N LEU A 79 7.86 -8.58 -0.74
CA LEU A 79 6.71 -8.66 0.14
C LEU A 79 5.79 -7.46 -0.10
N ILE A 80 4.50 -7.72 -0.11
CA ILE A 80 3.48 -6.66 -0.11
C ILE A 80 2.89 -6.61 1.28
N VAL A 81 2.82 -5.41 1.88
CA VAL A 81 2.16 -5.20 3.16
C VAL A 81 0.95 -4.32 2.93
N MET A 82 -0.21 -4.78 3.34
CA MET A 82 -1.45 -4.01 3.16
C MET A 82 -2.38 -4.19 4.34
N GLY A 83 -3.25 -3.23 4.54
CA GLY A 83 -4.25 -3.27 5.58
C GLY A 83 -5.59 -3.78 5.09
N THR A 84 -6.47 -4.05 6.03
CA THR A 84 -7.84 -4.46 5.74
C THR A 84 -8.84 -3.32 5.92
N ARG A 85 -8.39 -2.17 6.39
CA ARG A 85 -9.27 -1.01 6.59
C ARG A 85 -9.81 -0.50 5.27
N GLY A 86 -11.06 -0.08 5.28
CA GLY A 86 -11.74 0.38 4.07
C GLY A 86 -12.49 -0.72 3.36
N ILE A 87 -12.37 -1.95 3.81
CA ILE A 87 -13.17 -3.06 3.28
C ILE A 87 -14.59 -2.90 3.81
N SER A 88 -15.56 -2.83 2.89
CA SER A 88 -16.96 -2.80 3.27
C SER A 88 -17.45 -4.22 3.52
N LEU A 89 -17.92 -4.48 4.73
CA LEU A 89 -18.51 -5.78 5.06
C LEU A 89 -19.88 -5.96 4.39
N GLU A 90 -20.45 -4.87 3.89
CA GLU A 90 -21.73 -4.89 3.21
C GLU A 90 -21.60 -5.18 1.72
N SER A 91 -20.39 -5.12 1.19
CA SER A 91 -20.13 -5.37 -0.21
C SER A 91 -20.17 -6.86 -0.50
N SER A 92 -20.84 -7.23 -1.57
CA SER A 92 -20.84 -8.60 -2.06
C SER A 92 -19.59 -8.93 -2.88
N GLU A 93 -18.79 -7.91 -3.20
CA GLU A 93 -17.59 -8.10 -4.00
C GLU A 93 -16.41 -8.53 -3.11
N PRO A 94 -15.47 -9.30 -3.68
CA PRO A 94 -14.24 -9.66 -2.97
C PRO A 94 -13.49 -8.41 -2.53
N SER A 95 -12.87 -8.47 -1.36
CA SER A 95 -12.05 -7.36 -0.88
C SER A 95 -10.83 -7.16 -1.78
N THR A 96 -10.28 -5.94 -1.75
CA THR A 96 -9.02 -5.66 -2.44
C THR A 96 -7.91 -6.60 -1.97
N ALA A 97 -7.85 -6.86 -0.65
CA ALA A 97 -6.85 -7.76 -0.10
C ALA A 97 -6.96 -9.17 -0.70
N ALA A 98 -8.17 -9.70 -0.81
CA ALA A 98 -8.37 -11.03 -1.40
C ALA A 98 -7.89 -11.09 -2.85
N ARG A 99 -8.19 -10.05 -3.63
CA ARG A 99 -7.75 -9.98 -5.03
C ARG A 99 -6.24 -9.84 -5.14
N VAL A 100 -5.62 -9.04 -4.29
CA VAL A 100 -4.17 -8.89 -4.27
C VAL A 100 -3.49 -10.22 -3.97
N ILE A 101 -3.99 -10.97 -3.00
CA ILE A 101 -3.45 -12.29 -2.67
C ILE A 101 -3.47 -13.21 -3.88
N GLN A 102 -4.53 -13.16 -4.66
CA GLN A 102 -4.67 -14.02 -5.85
C GLN A 102 -3.74 -13.60 -7.00
N LEU A 103 -3.44 -12.33 -7.13
CA LEU A 103 -2.72 -11.78 -8.27
C LEU A 103 -1.26 -11.45 -7.98
N ALA A 104 -0.86 -11.41 -6.73
CA ALA A 104 0.46 -10.94 -6.34
C ALA A 104 1.59 -11.88 -6.81
N PRO A 105 2.72 -11.31 -7.29
CA PRO A 105 3.89 -12.10 -7.67
C PRO A 105 4.77 -12.48 -6.47
N CYS A 106 4.40 -12.07 -5.25
CA CYS A 106 5.18 -12.28 -4.04
C CYS A 106 4.24 -12.48 -2.85
N PRO A 107 4.77 -12.87 -1.69
CA PRO A 107 3.95 -12.99 -0.48
C PRO A 107 3.26 -11.69 -0.10
N VAL A 108 2.08 -11.81 0.50
CA VAL A 108 1.29 -10.66 0.95
C VAL A 108 1.02 -10.80 2.44
N LEU A 109 1.39 -9.79 3.20
CA LEU A 109 1.07 -9.70 4.62
C LEU A 109 -0.11 -8.75 4.80
N VAL A 110 -1.19 -9.27 5.34
CA VAL A 110 -2.40 -8.48 5.57
C VAL A 110 -2.48 -8.10 7.04
N VAL A 111 -2.57 -6.82 7.31
CA VAL A 111 -2.60 -6.27 8.67
C VAL A 111 -4.03 -5.87 9.02
N PRO A 112 -4.64 -6.46 10.05
CA PRO A 112 -6.00 -6.09 10.45
C PRO A 112 -6.11 -4.68 11.01
#